data_d54cab5c035636ac33e0d13581a0b52e
#
_entry.id   d54cab5c035636ac33e0d13581a0b52e
#
_cell.length_a   1.000
_cell.length_b   1.000
_cell.length_c   1.000
_cell.angle_alpha   90.00
_cell.angle_beta   90.00
_cell.angle_gamma   90.00
#
_symmetry.space_group_name_H-M   'P 1'
#
loop_
_entity.id
_entity.type
_entity.pdbx_description
1 polymer ?
#
loop_
_entity_poly.entity_id
_entity_poly.type
_entity_poly.pdbx_seq_one_letter_code
_entity_poly.pdbx_strand_id
1 'polypeptide(L)'
;AQGYRDANILADTIINNQKGNLDIHIKLEEGHKYYFGNISWKGNTKYSDSVLNMLLAIKKGDPYNLETLNKRVGKELSMEGGDIGSLYQDDGYLFFQADPVEISVYNDTIDYEIRLREGPQATYDRITVSGNNKTKDYVILRELRTIPGNKYRRDDIIRTQRELSQLGFLDPEKIVPQIVPNADAGTVDINWQVEEKSADQLELSAGFGGGIGLTGTLGVTFNNFSIKNIGKKATWDPLPSGDGQKVSARIQSNGKAFRSYNFSFTEPWLGGKKRNSFTIGYSNTK
;
A
#
# COMPACT_ATOMS: atom_id res chain seq x y z
N ALA A 1 -13.17 -16.83 -17.17
CA ALA A 1 -13.64 -16.97 -18.57
C ALA A 1 -14.69 -15.91 -18.85
N GLN A 2 -14.49 -15.10 -19.89
CA GLN A 2 -15.40 -14.00 -20.24
C GLN A 2 -16.65 -14.55 -20.94
N GLY A 3 -17.79 -14.47 -20.26
CA GLY A 3 -19.09 -14.88 -20.76
C GLY A 3 -19.51 -16.32 -20.46
N TYR A 4 -18.62 -17.18 -20.07
CA TYR A 4 -18.91 -18.61 -19.89
C TYR A 4 -19.15 -18.95 -18.40
N ARG A 5 -20.38 -18.73 -17.95
CA ARG A 5 -20.80 -18.97 -16.55
C ARG A 5 -20.74 -20.43 -16.17
N ASP A 6 -21.20 -21.31 -17.08
CA ASP A 6 -21.40 -22.73 -16.83
C ASP A 6 -20.22 -23.58 -17.30
N ALA A 7 -19.08 -22.94 -17.61
CA ALA A 7 -17.89 -23.66 -18.03
C ALA A 7 -17.41 -24.62 -16.94
N ASN A 8 -17.20 -25.88 -17.34
CA ASN A 8 -16.83 -26.94 -16.42
C ASN A 8 -15.65 -27.77 -16.96
N ILE A 9 -14.74 -28.16 -16.08
CA ILE A 9 -13.65 -29.07 -16.42
C ILE A 9 -14.20 -30.51 -16.32
N LEU A 10 -14.32 -31.19 -17.44
CA LEU A 10 -14.81 -32.56 -17.51
C LEU A 10 -13.74 -33.59 -17.11
N ALA A 11 -12.49 -33.32 -17.45
CA ALA A 11 -11.36 -34.17 -17.10
C ALA A 11 -10.06 -33.37 -17.15
N ASP A 12 -9.14 -33.69 -16.25
CA ASP A 12 -7.77 -33.26 -16.27
C ASP A 12 -6.82 -34.46 -16.19
N THR A 13 -5.73 -34.43 -16.92
CA THR A 13 -4.72 -35.49 -16.92
C THR A 13 -3.34 -34.85 -17.01
N ILE A 14 -2.46 -35.28 -16.11
CA ILE A 14 -1.06 -34.85 -16.09
C ILE A 14 -0.18 -36.04 -16.47
N ILE A 15 0.59 -35.89 -17.54
CA ILE A 15 1.49 -36.93 -18.06
C ILE A 15 2.93 -36.41 -18.03
N ASN A 16 3.83 -37.20 -17.44
CA ASN A 16 5.25 -36.94 -17.56
C ASN A 16 5.73 -37.32 -18.97
N ASN A 17 6.22 -36.37 -19.74
CA ASN A 17 6.79 -36.69 -21.04
C ASN A 17 8.26 -37.17 -20.94
N GLN A 18 8.75 -37.78 -22.01
CA GLN A 18 10.12 -38.35 -22.06
C GLN A 18 11.25 -37.32 -21.93
N LYS A 19 10.94 -36.01 -21.97
CA LYS A 19 11.88 -34.90 -21.81
C LYS A 19 11.92 -34.34 -20.40
N GLY A 20 11.20 -34.95 -19.44
CA GLY A 20 11.13 -34.51 -18.05
C GLY A 20 10.19 -33.31 -17.82
N ASN A 21 9.35 -32.96 -18.81
CA ASN A 21 8.31 -31.95 -18.68
C ASN A 21 6.97 -32.60 -18.36
N LEU A 22 6.03 -31.79 -17.81
CA LEU A 22 4.66 -32.18 -17.57
C LEU A 22 3.77 -31.73 -18.73
N ASP A 23 3.07 -32.66 -19.35
CA ASP A 23 2.01 -32.38 -20.30
C ASP A 23 0.67 -32.41 -19.57
N ILE A 24 -0.05 -31.28 -19.59
CA ILE A 24 -1.35 -31.11 -18.94
C ILE A 24 -2.43 -31.11 -20.01
N HIS A 25 -3.31 -32.10 -19.97
CA HIS A 25 -4.48 -32.20 -20.84
C HIS A 25 -5.73 -31.85 -20.05
N ILE A 26 -6.43 -30.80 -20.45
CA ILE A 26 -7.66 -30.37 -19.83
C ILE A 26 -8.77 -30.48 -20.88
N LYS A 27 -9.82 -31.25 -20.55
CA LYS A 27 -11.05 -31.31 -21.32
C LYS A 27 -12.07 -30.37 -20.70
N LEU A 28 -12.43 -29.32 -21.43
CA LEU A 28 -13.33 -28.28 -21.00
C LEU A 28 -14.66 -28.37 -21.75
N GLU A 29 -15.76 -28.19 -21.05
CA GLU A 29 -17.08 -27.88 -21.61
C GLU A 29 -17.38 -26.40 -21.32
N GLU A 30 -17.49 -25.59 -22.36
CA GLU A 30 -17.64 -24.13 -22.21
C GLU A 30 -19.06 -23.71 -21.84
N GLY A 31 -20.07 -24.48 -22.26
CA GLY A 31 -21.47 -24.13 -22.08
C GLY A 31 -21.89 -22.94 -22.98
N HIS A 32 -22.96 -22.24 -22.55
CA HIS A 32 -23.47 -21.06 -23.25
C HIS A 32 -22.73 -19.80 -22.86
N LYS A 33 -22.63 -18.83 -23.79
CA LYS A 33 -22.07 -17.50 -23.50
C LYS A 33 -23.18 -16.57 -23.01
N TYR A 34 -23.02 -16.08 -21.78
CA TYR A 34 -23.96 -15.17 -21.12
C TYR A 34 -23.53 -13.70 -21.24
N TYR A 35 -24.51 -12.80 -21.11
CA TYR A 35 -24.35 -11.37 -21.17
C TYR A 35 -25.06 -10.70 -19.98
N PHE A 36 -24.58 -9.52 -19.58
CA PHE A 36 -25.27 -8.71 -18.59
C PHE A 36 -26.56 -8.15 -19.15
N GLY A 37 -27.64 -8.29 -18.42
CA GLY A 37 -28.96 -7.72 -18.67
C GLY A 37 -29.12 -6.36 -18.01
N ASN A 38 -30.30 -6.14 -17.43
CA ASN A 38 -30.56 -4.94 -16.65
C ASN A 38 -29.91 -5.05 -15.27
N ILE A 39 -29.33 -3.93 -14.80
CA ILE A 39 -28.76 -3.83 -13.47
C ILE A 39 -29.54 -2.75 -12.70
N SER A 40 -30.10 -3.15 -11.58
CA SER A 40 -30.86 -2.29 -10.67
C SER A 40 -30.19 -2.18 -9.30
N TRP A 41 -30.47 -1.10 -8.58
CA TRP A 41 -29.91 -0.80 -7.28
C TRP A 41 -30.99 -0.82 -6.21
N LYS A 42 -30.65 -1.33 -5.01
CA LYS A 42 -31.53 -1.32 -3.87
C LYS A 42 -30.76 -0.98 -2.60
N GLY A 43 -31.28 -0.02 -1.81
CA GLY A 43 -30.66 0.37 -0.55
C GLY A 43 -29.63 1.49 -0.65
N ASN A 44 -29.47 2.11 -1.83
CA ASN A 44 -28.60 3.27 -2.05
C ASN A 44 -29.35 4.57 -1.64
N THR A 45 -29.04 5.07 -0.46
CA THR A 45 -29.63 6.35 0.02
C THR A 45 -28.66 7.51 -0.17
N LYS A 46 -27.37 7.25 -0.20
CA LYS A 46 -26.33 8.27 -0.29
C LYS A 46 -26.03 8.69 -1.74
N TYR A 47 -25.88 7.74 -2.63
CA TYR A 47 -25.52 7.99 -4.03
C TYR A 47 -26.65 7.54 -4.98
N SER A 48 -26.86 8.33 -6.04
CA SER A 48 -27.85 7.99 -7.06
C SER A 48 -27.42 6.85 -7.95
N ASP A 49 -28.40 6.16 -8.55
CA ASP A 49 -28.16 5.07 -9.53
C ASP A 49 -27.23 5.52 -10.67
N SER A 50 -27.32 6.79 -11.08
CA SER A 50 -26.47 7.33 -12.14
C SER A 50 -24.98 7.33 -11.76
N VAL A 51 -24.65 7.69 -10.51
CA VAL A 51 -23.27 7.67 -10.00
C VAL A 51 -22.78 6.23 -9.88
N LEU A 52 -23.62 5.35 -9.34
CA LEU A 52 -23.28 3.93 -9.16
C LEU A 52 -23.07 3.23 -10.52
N ASN A 53 -23.93 3.48 -11.51
CA ASN A 53 -23.79 2.95 -12.86
C ASN A 53 -22.51 3.44 -13.55
N MET A 54 -22.13 4.71 -13.33
CA MET A 54 -20.88 5.27 -13.89
C MET A 54 -19.65 4.52 -13.34
N LEU A 55 -19.61 4.23 -12.04
CA LEU A 55 -18.50 3.51 -11.41
C LEU A 55 -18.52 2.02 -11.73
N LEU A 56 -19.70 1.41 -11.78
CA LEU A 56 -19.85 0.02 -12.16
C LEU A 56 -19.28 -0.24 -13.56
N ALA A 57 -19.51 0.70 -14.49
CA ALA A 57 -19.03 0.66 -15.86
C ALA A 57 -19.34 -0.66 -16.60
N ILE A 58 -20.42 -1.34 -16.24
CA ILE A 58 -20.96 -2.53 -16.91
C ILE A 58 -22.27 -2.11 -17.58
N LYS A 59 -22.43 -2.44 -18.86
CA LYS A 59 -23.61 -2.11 -19.65
C LYS A 59 -24.39 -3.37 -20.02
N LYS A 60 -25.67 -3.19 -20.28
CA LYS A 60 -26.50 -4.23 -20.85
C LYS A 60 -25.92 -4.70 -22.20
N GLY A 61 -25.74 -6.01 -22.36
CA GLY A 61 -25.13 -6.64 -23.52
C GLY A 61 -23.62 -6.86 -23.43
N ASP A 62 -22.95 -6.37 -22.37
CA ASP A 62 -21.55 -6.72 -22.14
C ASP A 62 -21.43 -8.22 -21.80
N PRO A 63 -20.33 -8.89 -22.22
CA PRO A 63 -20.10 -10.28 -21.86
C PRO A 63 -20.06 -10.46 -20.33
N TYR A 64 -20.76 -11.48 -19.84
CA TYR A 64 -20.80 -11.80 -18.42
C TYR A 64 -19.40 -12.03 -17.85
N ASN A 65 -19.08 -11.37 -16.74
CA ASN A 65 -17.83 -11.56 -16.00
C ASN A 65 -18.07 -11.26 -14.52
N LEU A 66 -18.17 -12.33 -13.72
CA LEU A 66 -18.42 -12.21 -12.28
C LEU A 66 -17.26 -11.54 -11.53
N GLU A 67 -16.02 -11.79 -11.95
CA GLU A 67 -14.84 -11.18 -11.36
C GLU A 67 -14.87 -9.65 -11.55
N THR A 68 -15.15 -9.21 -12.76
CA THR A 68 -15.31 -7.78 -13.07
C THR A 68 -16.44 -7.15 -12.25
N LEU A 69 -17.60 -7.82 -12.13
CA LEU A 69 -18.72 -7.36 -11.31
C LEU A 69 -18.30 -7.23 -9.84
N ASN A 70 -17.71 -8.28 -9.26
CA ASN A 70 -17.26 -8.28 -7.86
C ASN A 70 -16.21 -7.19 -7.59
N LYS A 71 -15.26 -7.01 -8.49
CA LYS A 71 -14.25 -5.96 -8.41
C LYS A 71 -14.89 -4.56 -8.45
N ARG A 72 -15.84 -4.33 -9.37
CA ARG A 72 -16.50 -3.02 -9.53
C ARG A 72 -17.44 -2.66 -8.37
N VAL A 73 -18.09 -3.64 -7.75
CA VAL A 73 -18.92 -3.39 -6.55
C VAL A 73 -18.10 -3.28 -5.27
N GLY A 74 -16.80 -3.63 -5.30
CA GLY A 74 -15.90 -3.52 -4.15
C GLY A 74 -15.92 -4.75 -3.22
N LYS A 75 -16.34 -5.95 -3.71
CA LYS A 75 -16.15 -7.21 -2.96
C LYS A 75 -14.69 -7.60 -2.88
N GLU A 76 -13.90 -7.29 -3.88
CA GLU A 76 -12.46 -7.48 -3.89
C GLU A 76 -11.78 -6.14 -3.62
N LEU A 77 -10.98 -6.10 -2.56
CA LEU A 77 -10.25 -4.89 -2.17
C LEU A 77 -9.20 -4.53 -3.23
N SER A 78 -9.45 -3.47 -3.98
CA SER A 78 -8.47 -2.92 -4.92
C SER A 78 -7.65 -1.82 -4.25
N MET A 79 -6.32 -1.89 -4.32
CA MET A 79 -5.44 -0.81 -3.84
C MET A 79 -5.56 0.47 -4.68
N GLU A 80 -6.11 0.37 -5.89
CA GLU A 80 -6.22 1.49 -6.82
C GLU A 80 -7.49 2.31 -6.60
N GLY A 81 -8.49 1.75 -5.89
CA GLY A 81 -9.81 2.38 -5.75
C GLY A 81 -10.61 2.38 -7.07
N GLY A 82 -11.56 3.30 -7.18
CA GLY A 82 -12.39 3.45 -8.39
C GLY A 82 -13.53 2.45 -8.50
N ASP A 83 -13.81 1.73 -7.44
CA ASP A 83 -14.95 0.85 -7.24
C ASP A 83 -15.98 1.47 -6.30
N ILE A 84 -17.18 0.88 -6.24
CA ILE A 84 -18.29 1.38 -5.42
C ILE A 84 -17.96 1.26 -3.92
N GLY A 85 -17.32 0.16 -3.50
CA GLY A 85 -16.89 -0.02 -2.11
C GLY A 85 -15.94 1.09 -1.66
N SER A 86 -14.98 1.44 -2.50
CA SER A 86 -14.04 2.55 -2.23
C SER A 86 -14.75 3.90 -2.12
N LEU A 87 -15.72 4.19 -3.01
CA LEU A 87 -16.50 5.42 -2.95
C LEU A 87 -17.20 5.60 -1.59
N TYR A 88 -17.86 4.56 -1.10
CA TYR A 88 -18.55 4.59 0.19
C TYR A 88 -17.56 4.64 1.36
N GLN A 89 -16.50 3.84 1.33
CA GLN A 89 -15.49 3.80 2.39
C GLN A 89 -14.71 5.11 2.51
N ASP A 90 -14.49 5.83 1.40
CA ASP A 90 -13.86 7.15 1.44
C ASP A 90 -14.77 8.26 1.99
N ASP A 91 -16.08 7.99 2.04
CA ASP A 91 -17.05 8.86 2.72
C ASP A 91 -17.45 8.34 4.12
N GLY A 92 -16.64 7.46 4.70
CA GLY A 92 -16.80 7.01 6.09
C GLY A 92 -17.64 5.77 6.30
N TYR A 93 -18.24 5.21 5.26
CA TYR A 93 -19.09 4.03 5.38
C TYR A 93 -18.26 2.74 5.47
N LEU A 94 -17.55 2.56 6.59
CA LEU A 94 -16.67 1.41 6.82
C LEU A 94 -17.43 0.07 6.73
N PHE A 95 -18.70 0.06 7.16
CA PHE A 95 -19.55 -1.13 7.22
C PHE A 95 -20.30 -1.40 5.92
N PHE A 96 -19.98 -0.66 4.86
CA PHE A 96 -20.62 -0.81 3.55
C PHE A 96 -20.47 -2.22 2.99
N GLN A 97 -21.57 -2.75 2.47
CA GLN A 97 -21.62 -4.03 1.78
C GLN A 97 -22.47 -3.91 0.51
N ALA A 98 -22.00 -4.53 -0.56
CA ALA A 98 -22.70 -4.63 -1.83
C ALA A 98 -22.86 -6.10 -2.23
N ASP A 99 -24.11 -6.53 -2.47
CA ASP A 99 -24.48 -7.88 -2.80
C ASP A 99 -25.15 -7.93 -4.17
N PRO A 100 -24.43 -8.29 -5.26
CA PRO A 100 -25.05 -8.56 -6.54
C PRO A 100 -25.88 -9.85 -6.48
N VAL A 101 -27.17 -9.74 -6.75
CA VAL A 101 -28.10 -10.86 -6.76
C VAL A 101 -28.64 -11.04 -8.18
N GLU A 102 -28.52 -12.24 -8.72
CA GLU A 102 -29.18 -12.59 -9.98
C GLU A 102 -30.69 -12.69 -9.77
N ILE A 103 -31.46 -11.90 -10.52
CA ILE A 103 -32.92 -11.88 -10.41
C ILE A 103 -33.62 -12.63 -11.53
N SER A 104 -33.01 -12.67 -12.72
CA SER A 104 -33.53 -13.46 -13.83
C SER A 104 -32.42 -13.87 -14.80
N VAL A 105 -32.62 -15.00 -15.45
CA VAL A 105 -31.80 -15.48 -16.57
C VAL A 105 -32.73 -15.81 -17.72
N TYR A 106 -32.62 -15.07 -18.82
CA TYR A 106 -33.45 -15.29 -20.00
C TYR A 106 -32.64 -15.07 -21.28
N ASN A 107 -32.72 -16.05 -22.21
CA ASN A 107 -32.00 -15.98 -23.50
C ASN A 107 -30.54 -15.56 -23.35
N ASP A 108 -29.75 -16.27 -22.56
CA ASP A 108 -28.33 -15.99 -22.29
C ASP A 108 -28.05 -14.61 -21.65
N THR A 109 -29.08 -13.93 -21.17
CA THR A 109 -28.96 -12.61 -20.51
C THR A 109 -29.30 -12.75 -19.02
N ILE A 110 -28.44 -12.17 -18.17
CA ILE A 110 -28.57 -12.24 -16.71
C ILE A 110 -28.86 -10.83 -16.18
N ASP A 111 -30.02 -10.65 -15.55
CA ASP A 111 -30.39 -9.42 -14.86
C ASP A 111 -29.92 -9.46 -13.40
N TYR A 112 -29.40 -8.34 -12.89
CA TYR A 112 -28.91 -8.20 -11.53
C TYR A 112 -29.66 -7.13 -10.74
N GLU A 113 -29.91 -7.41 -9.45
CA GLU A 113 -30.23 -6.43 -8.43
C GLU A 113 -29.05 -6.33 -7.46
N ILE A 114 -28.37 -5.19 -7.42
CA ILE A 114 -27.27 -4.97 -6.49
C ILE A 114 -27.86 -4.38 -5.21
N ARG A 115 -27.81 -5.18 -4.14
CA ARG A 115 -28.34 -4.82 -2.82
C ARG A 115 -27.24 -4.20 -1.99
N LEU A 116 -27.43 -2.95 -1.59
CA LEU A 116 -26.50 -2.18 -0.80
C LEU A 116 -26.96 -2.13 0.66
N ARG A 117 -26.01 -2.30 1.56
CA ARG A 117 -26.13 -1.98 2.99
C ARG A 117 -25.09 -0.93 3.31
N GLU A 118 -25.52 0.32 3.46
CA GLU A 118 -24.61 1.44 3.66
C GLU A 118 -24.00 1.44 5.06
N GLY A 119 -24.81 1.12 6.08
CA GLY A 119 -24.40 1.16 7.48
C GLY A 119 -24.16 2.59 7.99
N PRO A 120 -23.72 2.77 9.26
CA PRO A 120 -23.34 4.06 9.80
C PRO A 120 -21.97 4.51 9.29
N GLN A 121 -21.74 5.84 9.26
CA GLN A 121 -20.41 6.39 9.07
C GLN A 121 -19.56 6.14 10.32
N ALA A 122 -18.29 5.80 10.13
CA ALA A 122 -17.32 5.57 11.20
C ALA A 122 -16.33 6.73 11.34
N THR A 123 -15.81 6.92 12.57
CA THR A 123 -14.72 7.84 12.89
C THR A 123 -13.56 7.06 13.51
N TYR A 124 -12.33 7.55 13.31
CA TYR A 124 -11.17 6.98 14.00
C TYR A 124 -11.25 7.26 15.49
N ASP A 125 -11.11 6.23 16.32
CA ASP A 125 -11.04 6.36 17.78
C ASP A 125 -9.58 6.26 18.23
N ARG A 126 -9.06 5.06 18.37
CA ARG A 126 -7.70 4.82 18.84
C ARG A 126 -6.76 4.46 17.70
N ILE A 127 -5.63 5.18 17.61
CA ILE A 127 -4.58 4.87 16.64
C ILE A 127 -3.31 4.53 17.43
N THR A 128 -2.78 3.33 17.19
CA THR A 128 -1.58 2.82 17.85
C THR A 128 -0.56 2.29 16.84
N VAL A 129 0.67 2.12 17.29
CA VAL A 129 1.76 1.52 16.50
C VAL A 129 2.34 0.37 17.31
N SER A 130 2.77 -0.68 16.63
CA SER A 130 3.44 -1.82 17.25
C SER A 130 4.53 -2.39 16.33
N GLY A 131 5.58 -3.00 16.91
CA GLY A 131 6.69 -3.59 16.16
C GLY A 131 7.90 -2.66 15.94
N ASN A 132 7.78 -1.40 16.33
CA ASN A 132 8.86 -0.42 16.29
C ASN A 132 9.72 -0.52 17.56
N ASN A 133 10.76 -1.34 17.53
CA ASN A 133 11.62 -1.58 18.70
C ASN A 133 12.66 -0.47 18.95
N LYS A 134 13.18 0.14 17.87
CA LYS A 134 14.19 1.20 17.90
C LYS A 134 13.58 2.58 17.65
N THR A 135 12.64 2.67 16.71
CA THR A 135 11.97 3.91 16.32
C THR A 135 10.94 4.29 17.34
N LYS A 136 10.93 5.54 17.77
CA LYS A 136 9.92 6.05 18.71
C LYS A 136 8.58 6.18 18.03
N ASP A 137 7.49 5.89 18.76
CA ASP A 137 6.11 5.92 18.26
C ASP A 137 5.76 7.21 17.54
N TYR A 138 6.16 8.37 18.11
CA TYR A 138 5.84 9.67 17.54
C TYR A 138 6.42 9.87 16.12
N VAL A 139 7.52 9.16 15.77
CA VAL A 139 8.15 9.24 14.45
C VAL A 139 7.25 8.61 13.39
N ILE A 140 6.55 7.55 13.76
CA ILE A 140 5.59 6.86 12.91
C ILE A 140 4.25 7.58 12.96
N LEU A 141 3.75 7.90 14.15
CA LEU A 141 2.44 8.55 14.33
C LEU A 141 2.32 9.88 13.58
N ARG A 142 3.39 10.67 13.48
CA ARG A 142 3.38 11.95 12.75
C ARG A 142 3.24 11.80 11.22
N GLU A 143 3.51 10.62 10.68
CA GLU A 143 3.37 10.33 9.25
C GLU A 143 1.96 9.80 8.90
N LEU A 144 1.15 9.45 9.91
CA LEU A 144 -0.16 8.87 9.69
C LEU A 144 -1.18 9.90 9.20
N ARG A 145 -2.03 9.49 8.28
CA ARG A 145 -3.24 10.23 7.86
C ARG A 145 -4.45 9.85 8.68
N THR A 146 -4.42 8.70 9.33
CA THR A 146 -5.44 8.21 10.24
C THR A 146 -5.36 8.96 11.57
N ILE A 147 -6.14 10.03 11.74
CA ILE A 147 -6.09 10.92 12.92
C ILE A 147 -7.33 10.67 13.77
N PRO A 148 -7.20 10.39 15.08
CA PRO A 148 -8.33 10.23 15.99
C PRO A 148 -9.33 11.39 15.89
N GLY A 149 -10.65 11.06 15.86
CA GLY A 149 -11.75 12.01 15.73
C GLY A 149 -12.10 12.39 14.28
N ASN A 150 -11.25 12.11 13.32
CA ASN A 150 -11.58 12.29 11.90
C ASN A 150 -12.49 11.19 11.39
N LYS A 151 -13.27 11.50 10.34
CA LYS A 151 -14.06 10.51 9.62
C LYS A 151 -13.13 9.45 9.00
N TYR A 152 -13.54 8.18 9.08
CA TYR A 152 -12.84 7.10 8.40
C TYR A 152 -12.77 7.35 6.89
N ARG A 153 -11.62 7.07 6.31
CA ARG A 153 -11.40 7.09 4.86
C ARG A 153 -10.42 5.98 4.49
N ARG A 154 -10.81 5.15 3.55
CA ARG A 154 -9.94 4.09 3.04
C ARG A 154 -8.68 4.65 2.37
N ASP A 155 -8.81 5.76 1.65
CA ASP A 155 -7.68 6.48 1.04
C ASP A 155 -6.62 6.89 2.07
N ASP A 156 -7.02 7.29 3.30
CA ASP A 156 -6.09 7.61 4.37
C ASP A 156 -5.26 6.40 4.83
N ILE A 157 -5.85 5.20 4.82
CA ILE A 157 -5.14 3.94 5.11
C ILE A 157 -4.09 3.68 4.03
N ILE A 158 -4.48 3.73 2.77
CA ILE A 158 -3.60 3.47 1.62
C ILE A 158 -2.45 4.49 1.57
N ARG A 159 -2.76 5.77 1.78
CA ARG A 159 -1.76 6.85 1.82
C ARG A 159 -0.80 6.67 2.99
N THR A 160 -1.31 6.36 4.17
CA THR A 160 -0.48 6.09 5.35
C THR A 160 0.49 4.95 5.08
N GLN A 161 0.01 3.82 4.54
CA GLN A 161 0.87 2.68 4.21
C GLN A 161 1.98 3.09 3.21
N ARG A 162 1.64 3.88 2.20
CA ARG A 162 2.61 4.41 1.23
C ARG A 162 3.62 5.36 1.89
N GLU A 163 3.17 6.28 2.74
CA GLU A 163 4.06 7.22 3.44
C GLU A 163 5.01 6.51 4.42
N LEU A 164 4.51 5.54 5.17
CA LEU A 164 5.35 4.70 6.04
C LEU A 164 6.38 3.89 5.25
N SER A 165 6.01 3.34 4.09
CA SER A 165 6.93 2.61 3.20
C SER A 165 8.09 3.46 2.70
N GLN A 166 7.92 4.77 2.61
CA GLN A 166 8.96 5.73 2.16
C GLN A 166 9.97 6.09 3.25
N LEU A 167 9.71 5.75 4.52
CA LEU A 167 10.62 6.07 5.61
C LEU A 167 11.98 5.34 5.50
N GLY A 168 12.03 4.25 4.73
CA GLY A 168 13.25 3.51 4.43
C GLY A 168 13.70 2.55 5.53
N PHE A 169 13.46 2.87 6.80
CA PHE A 169 13.79 2.02 7.95
C PHE A 169 12.66 1.10 8.41
N LEU A 170 11.53 1.10 7.70
CA LEU A 170 10.44 0.13 7.86
C LEU A 170 10.40 -0.80 6.64
N ASP A 171 10.05 -2.06 6.87
CA ASP A 171 9.84 -3.01 5.78
C ASP A 171 8.46 -2.78 5.14
N PRO A 172 8.40 -2.37 3.85
CA PRO A 172 7.14 -2.08 3.18
C PRO A 172 6.16 -3.25 3.15
N GLU A 173 6.66 -4.50 3.12
CA GLU A 173 5.84 -5.71 3.07
C GLU A 173 5.23 -6.07 4.43
N LYS A 174 5.75 -5.49 5.50
CA LYS A 174 5.36 -5.75 6.88
C LYS A 174 4.59 -4.59 7.52
N ILE A 175 4.19 -3.59 6.74
CA ILE A 175 3.33 -2.50 7.20
C ILE A 175 1.88 -2.95 7.03
N VAL A 176 1.24 -3.37 8.12
CA VAL A 176 -0.11 -3.92 8.11
C VAL A 176 -1.03 -3.13 9.04
N PRO A 177 -2.08 -2.48 8.53
CA PRO A 177 -3.10 -1.87 9.38
C PRO A 177 -4.01 -2.97 9.95
N GLN A 178 -4.04 -3.12 11.26
CA GLN A 178 -5.02 -3.93 11.95
C GLN A 178 -6.21 -3.05 12.28
N ILE A 179 -7.30 -3.24 11.53
CA ILE A 179 -8.52 -2.44 11.62
C ILE A 179 -9.50 -3.20 12.51
N VAL A 180 -9.91 -2.59 13.62
CA VAL A 180 -10.87 -3.14 14.57
C VAL A 180 -12.11 -2.25 14.60
N PRO A 181 -13.16 -2.57 13.81
CA PRO A 181 -14.37 -1.76 13.76
C PRO A 181 -15.26 -2.00 14.99
N ASN A 182 -15.89 -0.93 15.48
CA ASN A 182 -16.93 -0.97 16.50
C ASN A 182 -18.22 -0.41 15.90
N ALA A 183 -19.10 -1.30 15.44
CA ALA A 183 -20.32 -0.90 14.76
C ALA A 183 -21.31 -0.19 15.69
N ASP A 184 -21.37 -0.57 16.97
CA ASP A 184 -22.30 0.00 17.94
C ASP A 184 -21.94 1.45 18.28
N ALA A 185 -20.65 1.75 18.36
CA ALA A 185 -20.15 3.11 18.62
C ALA A 185 -19.96 3.94 17.35
N GLY A 186 -20.02 3.34 16.16
CA GLY A 186 -19.68 4.00 14.89
C GLY A 186 -18.21 4.46 14.84
N THR A 187 -17.31 3.69 15.47
CA THR A 187 -15.88 4.02 15.53
C THR A 187 -14.99 2.90 15.00
N VAL A 188 -13.73 3.21 14.78
CA VAL A 188 -12.73 2.23 14.37
C VAL A 188 -11.39 2.49 15.05
N ASP A 189 -10.84 1.45 15.65
CA ASP A 189 -9.47 1.43 16.15
C ASP A 189 -8.54 0.90 15.06
N ILE A 190 -7.34 1.50 14.96
CA ILE A 190 -6.31 1.02 14.03
C ILE A 190 -4.99 0.86 14.78
N ASN A 191 -4.45 -0.36 14.72
CA ASN A 191 -3.08 -0.61 15.12
C ASN A 191 -2.21 -0.79 13.87
N TRP A 192 -1.25 0.12 13.67
CA TRP A 192 -0.27 0.01 12.61
C TRP A 192 0.85 -0.95 13.07
N GLN A 193 0.76 -2.19 12.62
CA GLN A 193 1.84 -3.15 12.83
C GLN A 193 2.93 -2.89 11.80
N VAL A 194 4.15 -2.69 12.28
CA VAL A 194 5.34 -2.43 11.44
C VAL A 194 6.48 -3.36 11.82
N GLU A 195 7.43 -3.54 10.93
CA GLU A 195 8.69 -4.22 11.19
C GLU A 195 9.84 -3.33 10.73
N GLU A 196 10.84 -3.14 11.59
CA GLU A 196 12.01 -2.34 11.27
C GLU A 196 13.02 -3.15 10.48
N LYS A 197 13.62 -2.52 9.46
CA LYS A 197 14.74 -3.09 8.71
C LYS A 197 15.97 -2.20 8.80
N SER A 198 17.15 -2.79 8.58
CA SER A 198 18.36 -1.99 8.40
C SER A 198 18.24 -1.14 7.14
N ALA A 199 18.40 0.16 7.31
CA ALA A 199 18.32 1.15 6.23
C ALA A 199 19.63 1.90 6.05
N ASP A 200 20.67 1.51 6.77
CA ASP A 200 21.98 2.10 6.67
C ASP A 200 22.66 1.69 5.36
N GLN A 201 23.31 2.63 4.72
CA GLN A 201 23.91 2.43 3.42
C GLN A 201 25.42 2.66 3.50
N LEU A 202 26.17 1.72 2.96
CA LEU A 202 27.60 1.83 2.74
C LEU A 202 27.86 1.95 1.23
N GLU A 203 28.48 3.04 0.81
CA GLU A 203 28.95 3.25 -0.56
C GLU A 203 30.45 3.03 -0.59
N LEU A 204 30.91 2.10 -1.41
CA LEU A 204 32.32 1.85 -1.66
C LEU A 204 32.55 1.74 -3.16
N SER A 205 33.42 2.59 -3.70
CA SER A 205 33.87 2.47 -5.08
C SER A 205 35.39 2.69 -5.17
N ALA A 206 36.02 1.99 -6.06
CA ALA A 206 37.43 2.16 -6.37
C ALA A 206 37.65 2.00 -7.87
N GLY A 207 38.54 2.80 -8.44
CA GLY A 207 38.90 2.77 -9.84
C GLY A 207 40.34 3.27 -10.05
N PHE A 208 40.91 2.90 -11.19
CA PHE A 208 42.23 3.39 -11.60
C PHE A 208 42.18 3.97 -13.02
N GLY A 209 42.59 5.23 -13.15
CA GLY A 209 42.70 5.91 -14.45
C GLY A 209 44.13 6.24 -14.77
N GLY A 210 44.63 5.90 -15.97
CA GLY A 210 46.04 5.99 -16.34
C GLY A 210 46.66 7.38 -16.22
N GLY A 211 45.88 8.47 -16.30
CA GLY A 211 46.35 9.84 -16.11
C GLY A 211 46.00 10.45 -14.74
N ILE A 212 44.99 9.91 -14.07
CA ILE A 212 44.41 10.45 -12.83
C ILE A 212 44.95 9.71 -11.60
N GLY A 213 45.27 8.42 -11.74
CA GLY A 213 45.68 7.53 -10.66
C GLY A 213 44.51 6.83 -10.00
N LEU A 214 44.64 6.49 -8.72
CA LEU A 214 43.61 5.79 -7.94
C LEU A 214 42.48 6.75 -7.60
N THR A 215 41.25 6.36 -7.98
CA THR A 215 40.02 7.08 -7.64
C THR A 215 39.16 6.21 -6.72
N GLY A 216 38.38 6.83 -5.87
CA GLY A 216 37.48 6.05 -4.99
C GLY A 216 36.50 6.92 -4.21
N THR A 217 35.45 6.30 -3.76
CA THR A 217 34.44 6.88 -2.88
C THR A 217 34.20 5.95 -1.71
N LEU A 218 34.16 6.53 -0.51
CA LEU A 218 33.66 5.88 0.69
C LEU A 218 32.56 6.77 1.26
N GLY A 219 31.36 6.24 1.34
CA GLY A 219 30.19 6.93 1.87
C GLY A 219 29.46 6.06 2.88
N VAL A 220 28.95 6.68 3.93
CA VAL A 220 28.05 6.05 4.89
C VAL A 220 26.82 6.93 5.08
N THR A 221 25.66 6.32 5.11
CA THR A 221 24.40 7.01 5.38
C THR A 221 23.65 6.22 6.42
N PHE A 222 23.31 6.88 7.52
CA PHE A 222 22.49 6.33 8.58
C PHE A 222 21.11 6.96 8.52
N ASN A 223 20.11 6.11 8.33
CA ASN A 223 18.70 6.49 8.40
C ASN A 223 18.19 6.18 9.81
N ASN A 224 17.18 6.90 10.28
CA ASN A 224 16.64 6.76 11.64
C ASN A 224 17.61 7.22 12.77
N PHE A 225 18.55 8.12 12.49
CA PHE A 225 19.44 8.68 13.50
C PHE A 225 18.67 9.47 14.57
N SER A 226 19.22 9.55 15.78
CA SER A 226 18.68 10.33 16.89
C SER A 226 19.74 11.16 17.59
N ILE A 227 19.74 12.47 17.38
CA ILE A 227 20.61 13.40 18.09
C ILE A 227 20.36 13.41 19.61
N LYS A 228 19.09 13.15 20.01
CA LYS A 228 18.67 13.09 21.43
C LYS A 228 19.21 11.87 22.17
N ASN A 229 19.57 10.83 21.43
CA ASN A 229 20.04 9.56 21.98
C ASN A 229 21.59 9.45 22.00
N ILE A 230 22.33 10.48 21.62
CA ILE A 230 23.81 10.47 21.60
C ILE A 230 24.39 10.04 22.96
N GLY A 231 23.80 10.49 24.06
CA GLY A 231 24.24 10.11 25.42
C GLY A 231 23.76 8.74 25.92
N LYS A 232 22.92 8.01 25.15
CA LYS A 232 22.30 6.77 25.56
C LYS A 232 22.89 5.58 24.81
N LYS A 233 23.99 5.01 25.26
CA LYS A 233 24.70 3.90 24.59
C LYS A 233 23.81 2.70 24.25
N ALA A 234 22.76 2.43 25.01
CA ALA A 234 21.82 1.34 24.76
C ALA A 234 21.00 1.50 23.46
N THR A 235 20.96 2.70 22.86
CA THR A 235 20.24 2.99 21.61
C THR A 235 21.16 3.04 20.39
N TRP A 236 22.45 2.66 20.53
CA TRP A 236 23.44 2.69 19.48
C TRP A 236 23.47 1.36 18.71
N ASP A 237 23.27 1.44 17.38
CA ASP A 237 23.36 0.26 16.48
C ASP A 237 23.54 0.70 15.01
N PRO A 238 24.75 0.98 14.53
CA PRO A 238 25.96 1.37 15.24
C PRO A 238 25.95 2.81 15.75
N LEU A 239 25.01 3.66 15.31
CA LEU A 239 24.79 5.02 15.78
C LEU A 239 23.50 5.14 16.59
N PRO A 240 23.38 6.20 17.42
CA PRO A 240 22.15 6.43 18.15
C PRO A 240 20.96 6.59 17.21
N SER A 241 19.92 5.80 17.41
CA SER A 241 18.77 5.70 16.50
C SER A 241 17.43 6.01 17.19
N GLY A 242 16.37 6.18 16.39
CA GLY A 242 14.99 6.23 16.86
C GLY A 242 14.21 7.51 16.59
N ASP A 243 14.80 8.59 16.05
CA ASP A 243 14.11 9.86 15.78
C ASP A 243 13.83 10.10 14.28
N GLY A 244 14.21 9.16 13.41
CA GLY A 244 13.97 9.27 11.96
C GLY A 244 14.82 10.33 11.26
N GLN A 245 15.88 10.83 11.92
CA GLN A 245 16.83 11.76 11.32
C GLN A 245 17.80 11.03 10.39
N LYS A 246 18.43 11.76 9.47
CA LYS A 246 19.41 11.19 8.52
C LYS A 246 20.76 11.86 8.68
N VAL A 247 21.80 11.04 8.80
CA VAL A 247 23.21 11.50 8.81
C VAL A 247 23.94 10.82 7.66
N SER A 248 24.69 11.59 6.90
CA SER A 248 25.59 11.02 5.89
C SER A 248 26.98 11.65 5.96
N ALA A 249 27.98 10.81 5.71
CA ALA A 249 29.35 11.22 5.53
C ALA A 249 29.92 10.55 4.27
N ARG A 250 30.58 11.32 3.41
CA ARG A 250 31.13 10.82 2.16
C ARG A 250 32.51 11.43 1.92
N ILE A 251 33.47 10.59 1.61
CA ILE A 251 34.82 10.95 1.18
C ILE A 251 34.97 10.45 -0.24
N GLN A 252 35.38 11.35 -1.14
CA GLN A 252 35.64 11.01 -2.53
C GLN A 252 37.03 11.51 -2.91
N SER A 253 37.79 10.66 -3.58
CA SER A 253 39.11 11.00 -4.14
C SER A 253 39.12 10.71 -5.63
N ASN A 254 39.59 11.67 -6.40
CA ASN A 254 39.83 11.52 -7.84
C ASN A 254 41.34 11.61 -8.11
N GLY A 255 42.05 10.62 -7.57
CA GLY A 255 43.49 10.47 -7.71
C GLY A 255 44.27 11.70 -7.22
N LYS A 256 44.99 12.33 -8.15
CA LYS A 256 45.76 13.54 -7.89
C LYS A 256 44.95 14.83 -8.11
N ALA A 257 43.78 14.75 -8.70
CA ALA A 257 42.99 15.90 -9.13
C ALA A 257 42.28 16.61 -7.98
N PHE A 258 41.54 15.86 -7.14
CA PHE A 258 40.85 16.42 -5.99
C PHE A 258 40.48 15.37 -4.92
N ARG A 259 40.25 15.87 -3.71
CA ARG A 259 39.61 15.12 -2.61
C ARG A 259 38.46 15.94 -2.07
N SER A 260 37.29 15.32 -1.95
CA SER A 260 36.08 15.93 -1.43
C SER A 260 35.59 15.22 -0.16
N TYR A 261 35.24 16.01 0.84
CA TYR A 261 34.68 15.57 2.10
C TYR A 261 33.30 16.20 2.24
N ASN A 262 32.27 15.38 2.35
CA ASN A 262 30.90 15.85 2.48
C ASN A 262 30.29 15.23 3.75
N PHE A 263 29.62 16.06 4.54
CA PHE A 263 28.86 15.67 5.69
C PHE A 263 27.49 16.32 5.59
N SER A 264 26.41 15.61 5.90
CA SER A 264 25.08 16.20 6.00
C SER A 264 24.28 15.60 7.15
N PHE A 265 23.42 16.43 7.72
CA PHE A 265 22.42 16.07 8.71
C PHE A 265 21.06 16.58 8.24
N THR A 266 20.04 15.72 8.29
CA THR A 266 18.67 16.05 7.91
C THR A 266 17.71 15.75 9.06
N GLU A 267 16.92 16.75 9.45
CA GLU A 267 15.74 16.62 10.31
C GLU A 267 14.49 16.70 9.43
N PRO A 268 13.74 15.59 9.24
CA PRO A 268 12.59 15.56 8.33
C PRO A 268 11.35 16.31 8.86
N TRP A 269 11.29 16.56 10.17
CA TRP A 269 10.15 17.22 10.83
C TRP A 269 10.63 18.34 11.75
N LEU A 270 11.28 19.36 11.21
CA LEU A 270 11.75 20.49 11.99
C LEU A 270 10.56 21.19 12.68
N GLY A 271 10.65 21.26 14.03
CA GLY A 271 9.60 21.80 14.87
C GLY A 271 8.46 20.83 15.20
N GLY A 272 8.45 19.61 14.64
CA GLY A 272 7.58 18.49 15.06
C GLY A 272 6.09 18.59 14.70
N LYS A 273 5.62 19.73 14.18
CA LYS A 273 4.18 19.99 13.90
C LYS A 273 3.80 19.83 12.43
N LYS A 274 4.74 20.05 11.52
CA LYS A 274 4.54 19.96 10.07
C LYS A 274 5.74 19.25 9.45
N ARG A 275 5.51 18.60 8.31
CA ARG A 275 6.56 17.93 7.54
C ARG A 275 7.44 18.95 6.84
N ASN A 276 8.29 19.61 7.62
CA ASN A 276 9.28 20.57 7.14
C ASN A 276 10.66 19.92 7.27
N SER A 277 11.25 19.51 6.15
CA SER A 277 12.59 18.95 6.14
C SER A 277 13.62 20.06 6.19
N PHE A 278 14.58 19.94 7.11
CA PHE A 278 15.73 20.83 7.23
C PHE A 278 17.00 20.01 7.05
N THR A 279 17.86 20.43 6.13
CA THR A 279 19.16 19.79 5.91
C THR A 279 20.26 20.82 6.07
N ILE A 280 21.25 20.48 6.88
CA ILE A 280 22.52 21.21 6.97
C ILE A 280 23.64 20.32 6.45
N GLY A 281 24.52 20.89 5.63
CA GLY A 281 25.64 20.17 5.04
C GLY A 281 26.95 20.97 5.08
N TYR A 282 28.04 20.24 5.17
CA TYR A 282 29.38 20.76 5.02
C TYR A 282 30.08 20.03 3.89
N SER A 283 30.66 20.78 2.98
CA SER A 283 31.47 20.26 1.87
C SER A 283 32.81 20.99 1.79
N ASN A 284 33.87 20.20 1.67
CA ASN A 284 35.23 20.72 1.49
C ASN A 284 35.90 19.94 0.35
N THR A 285 36.43 20.64 -0.62
CA THR A 285 37.18 20.04 -1.74
C THR A 285 38.55 20.64 -1.80
N LYS A 286 39.58 19.81 -1.86
CA LYS A 286 41.01 20.20 -1.96
C LYS A 286 41.59 19.63 -3.23
#